data_17ce5a54cffbe0c0167aaaf730082fc1
#
_entry.id   17ce5a54cffbe0c0167aaaf730082fc1
#
_cell.length_a   1.000
_cell.length_b   1.000
_cell.length_c   1.000
_cell.angle_alpha   90.00
_cell.angle_beta   90.00
_cell.angle_gamma   90.00
#
_symmetry.space_group_name_H-M   'P 1'
#
loop_
_entity.id
_entity.type
_entity.pdbx_description
1 polymer ?
#
loop_
_entity_poly.entity_id
_entity_poly.type
_entity_poly.pdbx_seq_one_letter_code
_entity_poly.pdbx_strand_id
1 'polypeptide(L)'
;AIKSLELAIKANPDLAVAYFNLGSLSQYTFSKAQLTKMNTLLNNESLKKTDRINLCFTLAQVNEDLGKKDDFFKFLHEGNRLRKEDLNYSIDNAIQNYNTIRKIFKSTSILKDKINTIKPSSKKPIFIIGMPRSGSTLVEQILSSHKNVYGAGELQVLRKILNPILLDYSNKDTSAASTKIGNSTLN
;
A
#
# COMPACT_ATOMS: atom_id res chain seq x y z
N ALA A 1 -17.93 15.78 4.43
CA ALA A 1 -16.46 15.67 4.28
C ALA A 1 -15.82 17.01 3.95
N ILE A 2 -16.21 17.73 2.84
CA ILE A 2 -15.60 19.01 2.41
C ILE A 2 -15.61 20.03 3.55
N LYS A 3 -16.79 20.37 4.09
CA LYS A 3 -16.93 21.38 5.15
C LYS A 3 -16.06 21.10 6.39
N SER A 4 -15.89 19.85 6.78
CA SER A 4 -15.03 19.47 7.91
C SER A 4 -13.55 19.69 7.61
N LEU A 5 -13.11 19.42 6.38
CA LEU A 5 -11.73 19.63 5.93
C LEU A 5 -11.43 21.14 5.78
N GLU A 6 -12.36 21.94 5.29
CA GLU A 6 -12.23 23.40 5.24
C GLU A 6 -12.12 24.02 6.65
N LEU A 7 -12.92 23.53 7.61
CA LEU A 7 -12.80 23.95 9.00
C LEU A 7 -11.44 23.55 9.60
N ALA A 8 -10.93 22.37 9.26
CA ALA A 8 -9.60 21.93 9.70
C ALA A 8 -8.50 22.85 9.14
N ILE A 9 -8.55 23.22 7.86
CA ILE A 9 -7.63 24.17 7.24
C ILE A 9 -7.76 25.56 7.86
N LYS A 10 -8.97 26.00 8.17
CA LYS A 10 -9.20 27.29 8.84
C LYS A 10 -8.58 27.30 10.25
N ALA A 11 -8.70 26.21 10.99
CA ALA A 11 -8.11 26.05 12.32
C ALA A 11 -6.58 25.90 12.29
N ASN A 12 -6.07 25.15 11.32
CA ASN A 12 -4.63 24.96 11.10
C ASN A 12 -4.30 25.03 9.59
N PRO A 13 -3.91 26.20 9.08
CA PRO A 13 -3.56 26.39 7.67
C PRO A 13 -2.32 25.60 7.20
N ASP A 14 -1.53 25.04 8.12
CA ASP A 14 -0.32 24.26 7.81
C ASP A 14 -0.62 22.74 7.71
N LEU A 15 -1.86 22.33 7.88
CA LEU A 15 -2.28 20.93 7.88
C LEU A 15 -2.31 20.34 6.45
N ALA A 16 -1.15 19.91 5.95
CA ALA A 16 -0.96 19.40 4.59
C ALA A 16 -1.92 18.24 4.22
N VAL A 17 -2.21 17.36 5.17
CA VAL A 17 -3.11 16.23 4.95
C VAL A 17 -4.56 16.67 4.67
N ALA A 18 -5.00 17.82 5.17
CA ALA A 18 -6.33 18.33 4.89
C ALA A 18 -6.45 18.82 3.44
N TYR A 19 -5.41 19.48 2.91
CA TYR A 19 -5.35 19.83 1.49
C TYR A 19 -5.34 18.61 0.61
N PHE A 20 -4.55 17.58 0.97
CA PHE A 20 -4.49 16.32 0.22
C PHE A 20 -5.86 15.62 0.16
N ASN A 21 -6.55 15.53 1.29
CA ASN A 21 -7.87 14.93 1.35
C ASN A 21 -8.92 15.75 0.56
N LEU A 22 -8.85 17.08 0.55
CA LEU A 22 -9.70 17.89 -0.30
C LEU A 22 -9.40 17.70 -1.78
N GLY A 23 -8.12 17.65 -2.17
CA GLY A 23 -7.71 17.40 -3.56
C GLY A 23 -8.12 16.04 -4.10
N SER A 24 -8.26 15.03 -3.23
CA SER A 24 -8.77 13.72 -3.64
C SER A 24 -10.29 13.69 -3.90
N LEU A 25 -11.01 14.76 -3.59
CA LEU A 25 -12.44 14.90 -3.87
C LEU A 25 -12.63 15.57 -5.23
N SER A 26 -13.11 14.84 -6.20
CA SER A 26 -13.24 15.25 -7.62
C SER A 26 -14.07 16.53 -7.88
N GLN A 27 -14.76 17.04 -6.87
CA GLN A 27 -15.62 18.23 -6.98
C GLN A 27 -15.06 19.47 -6.23
N TYR A 28 -13.85 19.40 -5.69
CA TYR A 28 -13.28 20.49 -4.92
C TYR A 28 -12.33 21.34 -5.76
N THR A 29 -12.60 22.64 -5.79
CA THR A 29 -11.73 23.63 -6.44
C THR A 29 -11.05 24.50 -5.39
N PHE A 30 -9.71 24.49 -5.40
CA PHE A 30 -8.91 25.28 -4.46
C PHE A 30 -8.97 26.79 -4.79
N SER A 31 -9.14 27.60 -3.76
CA SER A 31 -9.03 29.05 -3.88
C SER A 31 -7.58 29.49 -4.12
N LYS A 32 -7.40 30.67 -4.72
CA LYS A 32 -6.07 31.26 -4.94
C LYS A 32 -5.25 31.39 -3.63
N ALA A 33 -5.91 31.73 -2.51
CA ALA A 33 -5.27 31.82 -1.20
C ALA A 33 -4.74 30.45 -0.72
N GLN A 34 -5.50 29.37 -0.92
CA GLN A 34 -5.08 28.00 -0.57
C GLN A 34 -3.90 27.55 -1.43
N LEU A 35 -3.92 27.84 -2.74
CA LEU A 35 -2.79 27.53 -3.65
C LEU A 35 -1.51 28.27 -3.24
N THR A 36 -1.63 29.57 -2.92
CA THR A 36 -0.48 30.35 -2.42
C THR A 36 0.05 29.76 -1.13
N LYS A 37 -0.83 29.38 -0.19
CA LYS A 37 -0.44 28.78 1.08
C LYS A 37 0.29 27.45 0.88
N MET A 38 -0.22 26.54 0.03
CA MET A 38 0.45 25.27 -0.27
C MET A 38 1.85 25.47 -0.86
N ASN A 39 2.01 26.42 -1.79
CA ASN A 39 3.33 26.75 -2.34
C ASN A 39 4.28 27.33 -1.29
N THR A 40 3.79 28.20 -0.39
CA THR A 40 4.58 28.73 0.73
C THR A 40 5.04 27.59 1.66
N LEU A 41 4.17 26.64 1.96
CA LEU A 41 4.52 25.48 2.79
C LEU A 41 5.61 24.62 2.13
N LEU A 42 5.54 24.40 0.82
CA LEU A 42 6.58 23.65 0.10
C LEU A 42 7.96 24.33 0.12
N ASN A 43 8.01 25.64 0.20
CA ASN A 43 9.26 26.39 0.31
C ASN A 43 9.88 26.33 1.71
N ASN A 44 9.17 25.81 2.70
CA ASN A 44 9.68 25.62 4.05
C ASN A 44 10.55 24.36 4.12
N GLU A 45 11.85 24.50 4.32
CA GLU A 45 12.80 23.37 4.41
C GLU A 45 12.52 22.44 5.60
N SER A 46 11.95 22.97 6.69
CA SER A 46 11.61 22.19 7.89
C SER A 46 10.29 21.40 7.75
N LEU A 47 9.60 21.48 6.59
CA LEU A 47 8.37 20.74 6.36
C LEU A 47 8.63 19.23 6.39
N LYS A 48 7.81 18.50 7.15
CA LYS A 48 7.90 17.05 7.23
C LYS A 48 7.78 16.41 5.84
N LYS A 49 8.53 15.35 5.61
CA LYS A 49 8.56 14.62 4.32
C LYS A 49 7.17 14.17 3.88
N THR A 50 6.37 13.62 4.80
CA THR A 50 4.99 13.20 4.54
C THR A 50 4.09 14.35 4.09
N ASP A 51 4.23 15.52 4.72
CA ASP A 51 3.46 16.71 4.37
C ASP A 51 3.88 17.26 3.00
N ARG A 52 5.18 17.24 2.71
CA ARG A 52 5.71 17.60 1.39
C ARG A 52 5.16 16.70 0.29
N ILE A 53 5.11 15.38 0.52
CA ILE A 53 4.51 14.40 -0.40
C ILE A 53 3.05 14.74 -0.66
N ASN A 54 2.27 14.98 0.39
CA ASN A 54 0.85 15.30 0.29
C ASN A 54 0.61 16.57 -0.53
N LEU A 55 1.38 17.63 -0.27
CA LEU A 55 1.27 18.89 -1.02
C LEU A 55 1.69 18.74 -2.48
N CYS A 56 2.73 17.98 -2.78
CA CYS A 56 3.15 17.71 -4.15
C CYS A 56 2.03 17.03 -4.95
N PHE A 57 1.41 15.96 -4.41
CA PHE A 57 0.30 15.30 -5.09
C PHE A 57 -0.93 16.19 -5.24
N THR A 58 -1.24 17.02 -4.22
CA THR A 58 -2.35 17.98 -4.31
C THR A 58 -2.11 19.02 -5.41
N LEU A 59 -0.91 19.60 -5.46
CA LEU A 59 -0.57 20.58 -6.50
C LEU A 59 -0.45 19.96 -7.88
N ALA A 60 -0.03 18.69 -7.99
CA ALA A 60 -0.10 17.96 -9.25
C ALA A 60 -1.55 17.88 -9.75
N GLN A 61 -2.49 17.41 -8.91
CA GLN A 61 -3.90 17.34 -9.28
C GLN A 61 -4.48 18.68 -9.70
N VAL A 62 -4.22 19.73 -8.93
CA VAL A 62 -4.67 21.08 -9.27
C VAL A 62 -4.13 21.56 -10.62
N ASN A 63 -2.86 21.30 -10.92
CA ASN A 63 -2.28 21.71 -12.20
C ASN A 63 -2.77 20.86 -13.37
N GLU A 64 -3.13 19.60 -13.14
CA GLU A 64 -3.84 18.75 -14.10
C GLU A 64 -5.20 19.36 -14.45
N ASP A 65 -6.01 19.71 -13.44
CA ASP A 65 -7.33 20.33 -13.60
C ASP A 65 -7.26 21.70 -14.32
N LEU A 66 -6.16 22.42 -14.14
CA LEU A 66 -5.89 23.70 -14.82
C LEU A 66 -5.24 23.54 -16.20
N GLY A 67 -4.97 22.33 -16.67
CA GLY A 67 -4.30 22.05 -17.94
C GLY A 67 -2.82 22.46 -18.00
N LYS A 68 -2.18 22.75 -16.86
CA LYS A 68 -0.77 23.16 -16.75
C LYS A 68 0.16 21.94 -16.68
N LYS A 69 0.42 21.33 -17.85
CA LYS A 69 1.14 20.06 -17.96
C LYS A 69 2.52 20.06 -17.33
N ASP A 70 3.31 21.11 -17.51
CA ASP A 70 4.68 21.15 -16.99
C ASP A 70 4.70 21.19 -15.45
N ASP A 71 3.86 22.00 -14.83
CA ASP A 71 3.71 22.07 -13.38
C ASP A 71 3.12 20.76 -12.83
N PHE A 72 2.16 20.15 -13.52
CA PHE A 72 1.63 18.84 -13.17
C PHE A 72 2.74 17.80 -13.07
N PHE A 73 3.54 17.62 -14.12
CA PHE A 73 4.62 16.63 -14.11
C PHE A 73 5.70 16.97 -13.11
N LYS A 74 6.05 18.23 -12.94
CA LYS A 74 7.01 18.70 -11.92
C LYS A 74 6.61 18.22 -10.52
N PHE A 75 5.39 18.52 -10.09
CA PHE A 75 4.91 18.13 -8.76
C PHE A 75 4.68 16.61 -8.65
N LEU A 76 4.18 15.96 -9.69
CA LEU A 76 3.97 14.52 -9.71
C LEU A 76 5.30 13.75 -9.57
N HIS A 77 6.35 14.15 -10.31
CA HIS A 77 7.66 13.51 -10.22
C HIS A 77 8.28 13.70 -8.83
N GLU A 78 8.21 14.92 -8.28
CA GLU A 78 8.76 15.18 -6.95
C GLU A 78 8.00 14.40 -5.87
N GLY A 79 6.67 14.38 -5.90
CA GLY A 79 5.85 13.59 -4.99
C GLY A 79 6.17 12.10 -5.05
N ASN A 80 6.30 11.54 -6.25
CA ASN A 80 6.67 10.14 -6.45
C ASN A 80 8.10 9.82 -5.98
N ARG A 81 9.07 10.71 -6.25
CA ARG A 81 10.45 10.57 -5.79
C ARG A 81 10.50 10.48 -4.27
N LEU A 82 9.88 11.44 -3.59
CA LEU A 82 9.82 11.48 -2.13
C LEU A 82 9.07 10.28 -1.55
N ARG A 83 7.97 9.84 -2.18
CA ARG A 83 7.22 8.67 -1.75
C ARG A 83 8.02 7.38 -1.89
N LYS A 84 8.77 7.22 -2.99
CA LYS A 84 9.66 6.07 -3.18
C LYS A 84 10.73 6.00 -2.10
N GLU A 85 11.34 7.14 -1.76
CA GLU A 85 12.30 7.23 -0.66
C GLU A 85 11.68 6.93 0.71
N ASP A 86 10.47 7.44 0.96
CA ASP A 86 9.73 7.23 2.21
C ASP A 86 9.37 5.76 2.43
N LEU A 87 8.97 5.07 1.37
CA LEU A 87 8.66 3.63 1.38
C LEU A 87 9.91 2.75 1.46
N ASN A 88 11.10 3.30 1.28
CA ASN A 88 12.36 2.55 1.17
C ASN A 88 12.22 1.36 0.20
N TYR A 89 11.50 1.58 -0.92
CA TYR A 89 11.19 0.53 -1.88
C TYR A 89 12.42 0.10 -2.67
N SER A 90 12.70 -1.19 -2.65
CA SER A 90 13.72 -1.84 -3.48
C SER A 90 13.09 -2.98 -4.29
N ILE A 91 13.34 -2.98 -5.59
CA ILE A 91 12.91 -4.07 -6.48
C ILE A 91 13.60 -5.38 -6.11
N ASP A 92 14.85 -5.33 -5.65
CA ASP A 92 15.61 -6.51 -5.24
C ASP A 92 14.96 -7.17 -4.01
N ASN A 93 14.52 -6.37 -3.04
CA ASN A 93 13.77 -6.87 -1.89
C ASN A 93 12.44 -7.51 -2.32
N ALA A 94 11.74 -6.92 -3.28
CA ALA A 94 10.51 -7.49 -3.81
C ALA A 94 10.75 -8.83 -4.51
N ILE A 95 11.82 -8.93 -5.32
CA ILE A 95 12.25 -10.17 -5.99
C ILE A 95 12.65 -11.23 -4.96
N GLN A 96 13.41 -10.87 -3.93
CA GLN A 96 13.79 -11.79 -2.86
C GLN A 96 12.56 -12.34 -2.12
N ASN A 97 11.62 -11.48 -1.75
CA ASN A 97 10.37 -11.89 -1.11
C ASN A 97 9.56 -12.84 -2.00
N TYR A 98 9.45 -12.54 -3.29
CA TYR A 98 8.79 -13.42 -4.25
C TYR A 98 9.48 -14.79 -4.35
N ASN A 99 10.80 -14.81 -4.45
CA ASN A 99 11.57 -16.05 -4.51
C ASN A 99 11.44 -16.87 -3.23
N THR A 100 11.41 -16.23 -2.07
CA THR A 100 11.16 -16.89 -0.78
C THR A 100 9.78 -17.53 -0.74
N ILE A 101 8.74 -16.80 -1.11
CA ILE A 101 7.37 -17.33 -1.20
C ILE A 101 7.33 -18.54 -2.16
N ARG A 102 7.94 -18.40 -3.35
CA ARG A 102 8.00 -19.48 -4.34
C ARG A 102 8.71 -20.74 -3.82
N LYS A 103 9.81 -20.58 -3.07
CA LYS A 103 10.52 -21.73 -2.44
C LYS A 103 9.65 -22.42 -1.41
N ILE A 104 8.99 -21.67 -0.53
CA ILE A 104 8.10 -22.20 0.52
C ILE A 104 7.00 -23.06 -0.10
N PHE A 105 6.32 -22.57 -1.13
CA PHE A 105 5.21 -23.28 -1.77
C PHE A 105 5.63 -24.39 -2.75
N LYS A 106 6.89 -24.44 -3.17
CA LYS A 106 7.43 -25.60 -3.91
C LYS A 106 7.70 -26.79 -3.00
N SER A 107 7.97 -26.55 -1.72
CA SER A 107 8.15 -27.62 -0.73
C SER A 107 6.78 -28.07 -0.20
N THR A 108 6.15 -28.98 -0.93
CA THR A 108 4.78 -29.50 -0.66
C THR A 108 4.63 -30.24 0.66
N SER A 109 5.71 -30.58 1.37
CA SER A 109 5.66 -31.29 2.66
C SER A 109 4.99 -30.48 3.77
N ILE A 110 5.11 -29.14 3.73
CA ILE A 110 4.63 -28.24 4.79
C ILE A 110 3.11 -28.23 4.92
N LEU A 111 2.39 -28.44 3.81
CA LEU A 111 0.93 -28.42 3.79
C LEU A 111 0.33 -29.78 4.14
N LYS A 112 1.01 -30.88 3.79
CA LYS A 112 0.48 -32.23 3.98
C LYS A 112 0.30 -32.60 5.45
N ASP A 113 1.25 -32.24 6.30
CA ASP A 113 1.23 -32.64 7.72
C ASP A 113 0.18 -31.88 8.55
N LYS A 114 -0.21 -30.66 8.12
CA LYS A 114 -1.20 -29.85 8.83
C LYS A 114 -2.64 -30.01 8.32
N ILE A 115 -2.83 -30.45 7.07
CA ILE A 115 -4.18 -30.63 6.49
C ILE A 115 -4.95 -31.74 7.20
N ASN A 116 -4.26 -32.80 7.65
CA ASN A 116 -4.88 -33.94 8.32
C ASN A 116 -5.40 -33.64 9.74
N THR A 117 -5.06 -32.50 10.32
CA THR A 117 -5.49 -32.10 11.68
C THR A 117 -6.67 -31.14 11.70
N ILE A 118 -7.08 -30.62 10.54
CA ILE A 118 -8.14 -29.63 10.43
C ILE A 118 -9.49 -30.32 10.25
N LYS A 119 -10.39 -30.17 11.21
CA LYS A 119 -11.78 -30.63 11.04
C LYS A 119 -12.44 -29.85 9.90
N PRO A 120 -13.10 -30.53 8.95
CA PRO A 120 -13.79 -29.84 7.86
C PRO A 120 -14.85 -28.91 8.41
N SER A 121 -14.78 -27.63 8.03
CA SER A 121 -15.83 -26.65 8.32
C SER A 121 -17.00 -26.87 7.38
N SER A 122 -18.23 -26.70 7.90
CA SER A 122 -19.44 -26.66 7.07
C SER A 122 -19.47 -25.45 6.13
N LYS A 123 -18.69 -24.41 6.43
CA LYS A 123 -18.54 -23.20 5.61
C LYS A 123 -17.36 -23.34 4.68
N LYS A 124 -17.58 -23.17 3.38
CA LYS A 124 -16.54 -23.24 2.34
C LYS A 124 -16.07 -21.82 2.00
N PRO A 125 -14.80 -21.47 2.21
CA PRO A 125 -14.27 -20.18 1.75
C PRO A 125 -14.14 -20.16 0.23
N ILE A 126 -14.51 -19.05 -0.37
CA ILE A 126 -14.31 -18.74 -1.80
C ILE A 126 -13.27 -17.60 -1.86
N PHE A 127 -12.15 -17.84 -2.51
CA PHE A 127 -11.11 -16.84 -2.71
C PHE A 127 -11.21 -16.24 -4.10
N ILE A 128 -11.34 -14.91 -4.18
CA ILE A 128 -11.30 -14.15 -5.42
C ILE A 128 -9.89 -13.57 -5.54
N ILE A 129 -9.14 -14.03 -6.54
CA ILE A 129 -7.75 -13.64 -6.76
C ILE A 129 -7.67 -12.87 -8.08
N GLY A 130 -7.02 -11.71 -8.05
CA GLY A 130 -6.84 -10.89 -9.25
C GLY A 130 -5.85 -9.74 -9.00
N MET A 131 -5.42 -9.13 -10.10
CA MET A 131 -4.64 -7.91 -10.03
C MET A 131 -5.50 -6.74 -9.52
N PRO A 132 -4.91 -5.72 -8.88
CA PRO A 132 -5.65 -4.50 -8.56
C PRO A 132 -6.38 -3.97 -9.80
N ARG A 133 -7.62 -3.51 -9.63
CA ARG A 133 -8.50 -2.99 -10.70
C ARG A 133 -8.94 -4.03 -11.74
N SER A 134 -8.86 -5.32 -11.46
CA SER A 134 -9.31 -6.41 -12.36
C SER A 134 -10.81 -6.76 -12.23
N GLY A 135 -11.56 -6.03 -11.41
CA GLY A 135 -12.99 -6.29 -11.20
C GLY A 135 -13.30 -7.29 -10.09
N SER A 136 -12.36 -7.61 -9.22
CA SER A 136 -12.56 -8.54 -8.08
C SER A 136 -13.76 -8.15 -7.19
N THR A 137 -13.96 -6.87 -6.93
CA THR A 137 -15.12 -6.35 -6.19
C THR A 137 -16.45 -6.64 -6.89
N LEU A 138 -16.49 -6.51 -8.23
CA LEU A 138 -17.70 -6.84 -9.00
C LEU A 138 -18.01 -8.33 -8.91
N VAL A 139 -17.00 -9.18 -9.05
CA VAL A 139 -17.16 -10.64 -8.91
C VAL A 139 -17.69 -11.00 -7.52
N GLU A 140 -17.15 -10.38 -6.47
CA GLU A 140 -17.64 -10.55 -5.11
C GLU A 140 -19.12 -10.16 -4.98
N GLN A 141 -19.52 -9.02 -5.51
CA GLN A 141 -20.91 -8.56 -5.49
C GLN A 141 -21.86 -9.53 -6.23
N ILE A 142 -21.44 -10.06 -7.40
CA ILE A 142 -22.21 -11.05 -8.13
C ILE A 142 -22.39 -12.32 -7.30
N LEU A 143 -21.31 -12.86 -6.72
CA LEU A 143 -21.38 -14.07 -5.91
C LEU A 143 -22.21 -13.87 -4.63
N SER A 144 -22.05 -12.75 -3.95
CA SER A 144 -22.76 -12.42 -2.71
C SER A 144 -24.23 -12.06 -2.94
N SER A 145 -24.70 -11.90 -4.17
CA SER A 145 -26.12 -11.78 -4.48
C SER A 145 -26.89 -13.09 -4.24
N HIS A 146 -26.19 -14.23 -4.16
CA HIS A 146 -26.80 -15.50 -3.82
C HIS A 146 -27.01 -15.61 -2.32
N LYS A 147 -28.22 -16.01 -1.88
CA LYS A 147 -28.66 -16.06 -0.47
C LYS A 147 -27.75 -16.86 0.49
N ASN A 148 -26.98 -17.81 -0.02
CA ASN A 148 -26.08 -18.67 0.77
C ASN A 148 -24.61 -18.21 0.72
N VAL A 149 -24.32 -17.09 0.07
CA VAL A 149 -22.95 -16.57 -0.08
C VAL A 149 -22.85 -15.25 0.66
N TYR A 150 -21.86 -15.13 1.52
CA TYR A 150 -21.56 -13.91 2.25
C TYR A 150 -20.34 -13.23 1.64
N GLY A 151 -20.46 -11.98 1.21
CA GLY A 151 -19.35 -11.14 0.76
C GLY A 151 -18.62 -10.58 1.98
N ALA A 152 -17.36 -10.93 2.14
CA ALA A 152 -16.55 -10.56 3.29
C ALA A 152 -15.64 -9.33 3.04
N GLY A 153 -15.57 -8.86 1.79
CA GLY A 153 -14.70 -7.77 1.39
C GLY A 153 -13.21 -8.14 1.45
N GLU A 154 -12.35 -7.13 1.41
CA GLU A 154 -10.90 -7.30 1.48
C GLU A 154 -10.44 -7.53 2.92
N LEU A 155 -10.36 -8.80 3.33
CA LEU A 155 -9.96 -9.18 4.68
C LEU A 155 -8.42 -9.21 4.82
N GLN A 156 -7.91 -8.50 5.83
CA GLN A 156 -6.48 -8.53 6.20
C GLN A 156 -6.09 -9.78 7.03
N VAL A 157 -7.04 -10.65 7.35
CA VAL A 157 -6.84 -11.80 8.24
C VAL A 157 -5.81 -12.78 7.66
N LEU A 158 -5.92 -13.11 6.36
CA LEU A 158 -4.99 -14.03 5.70
C LEU A 158 -3.55 -13.52 5.77
N ARG A 159 -3.35 -12.23 5.51
CA ARG A 159 -2.03 -11.59 5.60
C ARG A 159 -1.48 -11.62 7.03
N LYS A 160 -2.31 -11.34 8.03
CA LYS A 160 -1.90 -11.39 9.45
C LYS A 160 -1.48 -12.79 9.89
N ILE A 161 -2.13 -13.84 9.37
CA ILE A 161 -1.80 -15.23 9.67
C ILE A 161 -0.55 -15.67 8.92
N LEU A 162 -0.42 -15.31 7.64
CA LEU A 162 0.69 -15.78 6.81
C LEU A 162 2.01 -15.08 7.08
N ASN A 163 2.01 -13.77 7.38
CA ASN A 163 3.25 -13.02 7.58
C ASN A 163 4.19 -13.63 8.63
N PRO A 164 3.75 -14.02 9.85
CA PRO A 164 4.62 -14.66 10.83
C PRO A 164 5.21 -15.98 10.32
N ILE A 165 4.41 -16.76 9.59
CA ILE A 165 4.84 -18.05 9.02
C ILE A 165 5.93 -17.83 7.97
N LEU A 166 5.73 -16.87 7.06
CA LEU A 166 6.70 -16.52 6.02
C LEU A 166 8.02 -16.00 6.61
N LEU A 167 7.95 -15.20 7.67
CA LEU A 167 9.12 -14.68 8.39
C LEU A 167 9.91 -15.81 9.07
N ASP A 168 9.24 -16.74 9.75
CA ASP A 168 9.88 -17.88 10.42
C ASP A 168 10.62 -18.77 9.41
N TYR A 169 10.03 -19.03 8.24
CA TYR A 169 10.69 -19.76 7.16
C TYR A 169 11.88 -18.99 6.57
N SER A 170 11.77 -17.70 6.37
CA SER A 170 12.88 -16.89 5.88
C SER A 170 14.08 -16.92 6.83
N ASN A 171 13.83 -16.88 8.14
CA ASN A 171 14.88 -16.91 9.17
C ASN A 171 15.55 -18.31 9.28
N LYS A 172 14.80 -19.39 9.11
CA LYS A 172 15.34 -20.76 9.13
C LYS A 172 16.23 -21.05 7.92
N ASP A 173 15.88 -20.54 6.74
CA ASP A 173 16.73 -20.67 5.53
C ASP A 173 18.05 -19.91 5.68
N THR A 174 18.05 -18.74 6.31
CA THR A 174 19.28 -17.98 6.57
C THR A 174 20.17 -18.62 7.63
N SER A 175 19.61 -19.25 8.66
CA SER A 175 20.39 -19.99 9.68
C SER A 175 21.04 -21.24 9.11
N ALA A 176 20.34 -21.98 8.25
CA ALA A 176 20.89 -23.17 7.56
C ALA A 176 22.00 -22.80 6.55
N ALA A 177 21.93 -21.64 5.92
CA ALA A 177 22.98 -21.13 5.02
C ALA A 177 24.22 -20.67 5.79
N SER A 178 24.07 -20.03 6.95
CA SER A 178 25.20 -19.60 7.78
C SER A 178 25.95 -20.80 8.43
N THR A 179 25.24 -21.86 8.77
CA THR A 179 25.87 -23.10 9.28
C THR A 179 26.66 -23.85 8.21
N LYS A 180 26.25 -23.77 6.93
CA LYS A 180 27.01 -24.34 5.81
C LYS A 180 28.28 -23.55 5.48
N ILE A 181 28.28 -22.23 5.66
CA ILE A 181 29.45 -21.37 5.44
C ILE A 181 30.48 -21.57 6.58
N GLY A 182 30.04 -21.79 7.82
CA GLY A 182 30.93 -22.06 8.96
C GLY A 182 31.66 -23.39 8.87
N ASN A 183 31.14 -24.39 8.15
CA ASN A 183 31.75 -25.71 8.00
C ASN A 183 32.65 -25.86 6.77
N SER A 184 32.73 -24.85 5.89
CA SER A 184 33.58 -24.88 4.68
C SER A 184 34.92 -24.15 4.83
N THR A 185 35.23 -23.63 6.02
CA THR A 185 36.49 -22.90 6.28
C THR A 185 37.46 -23.65 7.23
N LEU A 186 37.21 -24.94 7.49
CA LEU A 186 38.14 -25.82 8.23
C LEU A 186 38.35 -27.12 7.46
N ASN A 187 39.13 -27.05 6.39
CA ASN A 187 39.97 -28.12 5.85
C ASN A 187 41.04 -27.52 4.97
#